data_25f7424c5f63923a6c622721fe9396c7
#
_entry.id   25f7424c5f63923a6c622721fe9396c7
#
_cell.length_a   1.000
_cell.length_b   1.000
_cell.length_c   1.000
_cell.angle_alpha   90.00
_cell.angle_beta   90.00
_cell.angle_gamma   90.00
#
_symmetry.space_group_name_H-M   'P 1'
#
loop_
_entity.id
_entity.type
_entity.pdbx_description
1 polymer ?
#
loop_
_entity_poly.entity_id
_entity_poly.type
_entity_poly.pdbx_seq_one_letter_code
_entity_poly.pdbx_strand_id
1 'polypeptide(L)'
;KSVETSDGTIECEQLVVAAGPWVRTFWEMLDLPKTIKIKKPDGSFTDDLQMWSYMALEEGELDVDPHSYRTAKGTEYPVIHVDTEATLMSDKNGHAIHENEMWGFYYKPDVYRNGIQGGSSPYDVVKSNEDVSLDPYGHNSNEFQPRESFEDKFTSALAFCQKQFVG
;
A
#
# COMPACT_ATOMS: atom_id res chain seq x y z
N LYS A 1 -13.50 29.21 -17.35
CA LYS A 1 -12.58 28.84 -16.28
C LYS A 1 -11.16 28.97 -16.79
N SER A 2 -10.20 29.18 -15.88
CA SER A 2 -8.79 29.29 -16.26
C SER A 2 -7.92 28.64 -15.20
N VAL A 3 -6.75 28.20 -15.62
CA VAL A 3 -5.68 27.71 -14.75
C VAL A 3 -4.49 28.67 -14.95
N GLU A 4 -4.02 29.22 -13.84
CA GLU A 4 -2.80 30.02 -13.82
C GLU A 4 -1.60 29.10 -13.57
N THR A 5 -0.58 29.25 -14.41
CA THR A 5 0.66 28.49 -14.32
C THR A 5 1.87 29.42 -14.35
N SER A 6 3.06 28.92 -14.08
CA SER A 6 4.31 29.67 -14.22
C SER A 6 4.51 30.21 -15.63
N ASP A 7 3.95 29.57 -16.65
CA ASP A 7 4.13 29.90 -18.06
C ASP A 7 2.95 30.72 -18.66
N GLY A 8 1.98 31.06 -17.81
CA GLY A 8 0.81 31.85 -18.21
C GLY A 8 -0.52 31.22 -17.86
N THR A 9 -1.59 31.82 -18.36
CA THR A 9 -2.96 31.42 -18.10
C THR A 9 -3.49 30.54 -19.23
N ILE A 10 -4.08 29.39 -18.84
CA ILE A 10 -4.72 28.46 -19.78
C ILE A 10 -6.23 28.53 -19.57
N GLU A 11 -6.97 28.94 -20.60
CA GLU A 11 -8.44 28.91 -20.58
C GLU A 11 -8.96 27.49 -20.86
N CYS A 12 -9.95 27.03 -20.08
CA CYS A 12 -10.56 25.73 -20.25
C CYS A 12 -12.03 25.73 -19.84
N GLU A 13 -12.83 24.87 -20.46
CA GLU A 13 -14.22 24.66 -20.06
C GLU A 13 -14.30 23.65 -18.87
N GLN A 14 -13.43 22.65 -18.90
CA GLN A 14 -13.32 21.60 -17.89
C GLN A 14 -11.86 21.43 -17.49
N LEU A 15 -11.64 21.17 -16.21
CA LEU A 15 -10.35 20.86 -15.62
C LEU A 15 -10.42 19.49 -14.97
N VAL A 16 -9.48 18.63 -15.31
CA VAL A 16 -9.27 17.35 -14.62
C VAL A 16 -8.00 17.43 -13.79
N VAL A 17 -8.12 17.25 -12.48
CA VAL A 17 -6.99 17.19 -11.56
C VAL A 17 -6.61 15.72 -11.37
N ALA A 18 -5.49 15.32 -11.95
CA ALA A 18 -4.94 13.96 -11.86
C ALA A 18 -3.52 14.02 -11.25
N ALA A 19 -3.42 14.65 -10.09
CA ALA A 19 -2.16 15.00 -9.44
C ALA A 19 -1.63 13.92 -8.48
N GLY A 20 -2.22 12.71 -8.50
CA GLY A 20 -1.80 11.63 -7.61
C GLY A 20 -1.82 12.06 -6.13
N PRO A 21 -0.75 11.78 -5.36
CA PRO A 21 -0.69 12.14 -3.93
C PRO A 21 -0.83 13.64 -3.65
N TRP A 22 -0.52 14.51 -4.62
CA TRP A 22 -0.63 15.96 -4.48
C TRP A 22 -2.06 16.51 -4.68
N VAL A 23 -3.06 15.65 -4.86
CA VAL A 23 -4.47 16.06 -4.98
C VAL A 23 -4.94 16.94 -3.82
N ARG A 24 -4.40 16.73 -2.62
CA ARG A 24 -4.69 17.53 -1.43
C ARG A 24 -4.42 19.03 -1.67
N THR A 25 -3.29 19.36 -2.28
CA THR A 25 -2.93 20.77 -2.57
C THR A 25 -3.99 21.43 -3.46
N PHE A 26 -4.45 20.73 -4.50
CA PHE A 26 -5.50 21.25 -5.38
C PHE A 26 -6.85 21.34 -4.66
N TRP A 27 -7.15 20.42 -3.78
CA TRP A 27 -8.36 20.42 -2.96
C TRP A 27 -8.41 21.64 -2.05
N GLU A 28 -7.30 21.97 -1.41
CA GLU A 28 -7.14 23.15 -0.55
C GLU A 28 -7.19 24.46 -1.36
N MET A 29 -6.57 24.51 -2.56
CA MET A 29 -6.65 25.66 -3.46
C MET A 29 -8.08 25.98 -3.91
N LEU A 30 -8.93 24.97 -3.99
CA LEU A 30 -10.33 25.10 -4.39
C LEU A 30 -11.28 25.31 -3.21
N ASP A 31 -10.76 25.38 -1.98
CA ASP A 31 -11.52 25.51 -0.73
C ASP A 31 -12.66 24.46 -0.61
N LEU A 32 -12.34 23.22 -0.97
CA LEU A 32 -13.31 22.13 -0.92
C LEU A 32 -13.36 21.49 0.48
N PRO A 33 -14.51 20.88 0.86
CA PRO A 33 -14.63 20.23 2.15
C PRO A 33 -13.59 19.14 2.39
N LYS A 34 -12.91 19.19 3.53
CA LYS A 34 -11.86 18.22 3.90
C LYS A 34 -12.43 16.89 4.39
N THR A 35 -13.69 16.87 4.77
CA THR A 35 -14.38 15.68 5.25
C THR A 35 -15.62 15.37 4.42
N ILE A 36 -16.00 14.12 4.41
CA ILE A 36 -17.23 13.64 3.76
C ILE A 36 -18.12 12.92 4.76
N LYS A 37 -19.42 12.99 4.46
CA LYS A 37 -20.44 12.22 5.16
C LYS A 37 -20.61 10.87 4.49
N ILE A 38 -20.39 9.80 5.25
CA ILE A 38 -20.65 8.44 4.79
C ILE A 38 -21.62 7.71 5.72
N LYS A 39 -22.36 6.77 5.17
CA LYS A 39 -23.19 5.84 5.92
C LYS A 39 -22.31 4.63 6.34
N LYS A 40 -22.26 4.37 7.63
CA LYS A 40 -21.58 3.20 8.20
C LYS A 40 -22.39 1.91 8.01
N PRO A 41 -21.77 0.74 8.14
CA PRO A 41 -22.47 -0.55 8.04
C PRO A 41 -23.62 -0.72 9.05
N ASP A 42 -23.50 -0.10 10.22
CA ASP A 42 -24.55 -0.09 11.26
C ASP A 42 -25.73 0.85 10.94
N GLY A 43 -25.67 1.56 9.80
CA GLY A 43 -26.69 2.51 9.35
C GLY A 43 -26.52 3.93 9.89
N SER A 44 -25.62 4.18 10.82
CA SER A 44 -25.27 5.53 11.29
C SER A 44 -24.47 6.31 10.23
N PHE A 45 -24.31 7.61 10.44
CA PHE A 45 -23.50 8.46 9.58
C PHE A 45 -22.31 9.00 10.34
N THR A 46 -21.21 9.25 9.64
CA THR A 46 -20.09 10.03 10.13
C THR A 46 -19.83 11.22 9.21
N ASP A 47 -19.46 12.36 9.78
CA ASP A 47 -19.09 13.58 9.05
C ASP A 47 -17.57 13.86 9.18
N ASP A 48 -16.82 12.99 9.81
CA ASP A 48 -15.40 13.14 10.17
C ASP A 48 -14.45 12.30 9.29
N LEU A 49 -14.97 11.58 8.28
CA LEU A 49 -14.11 10.85 7.36
C LEU A 49 -13.39 11.82 6.44
N GLN A 50 -12.08 11.76 6.44
CA GLN A 50 -11.28 12.59 5.54
C GLN A 50 -11.46 12.18 4.07
N MET A 51 -11.45 13.17 3.17
CA MET A 51 -11.63 12.98 1.73
C MET A 51 -10.49 12.20 1.07
N TRP A 52 -9.33 12.16 1.70
CA TRP A 52 -8.16 11.46 1.21
C TRP A 52 -7.48 10.70 2.34
N SER A 53 -6.81 9.65 1.97
CA SER A 53 -5.80 8.99 2.79
C SER A 53 -4.58 8.73 1.93
N TYR A 54 -3.41 8.81 2.53
CA TYR A 54 -2.18 8.39 1.88
C TYR A 54 -1.91 6.94 2.27
N MET A 55 -1.81 6.11 1.26
CA MET A 55 -1.43 4.71 1.42
C MET A 55 -0.07 4.55 0.78
N ALA A 56 0.97 4.40 1.60
CA ALA A 56 2.23 3.89 1.13
C ALA A 56 2.13 2.36 1.13
N LEU A 57 2.22 1.77 -0.05
CA LEU A 57 2.44 0.34 -0.15
C LEU A 57 3.92 0.11 0.15
N GLU A 58 4.19 -0.50 1.29
CA GLU A 58 5.51 -1.06 1.53
C GLU A 58 5.62 -2.33 0.70
N GLU A 59 6.34 -2.24 -0.41
CA GLU A 59 6.64 -3.39 -1.24
C GLU A 59 8.07 -3.82 -0.96
N GLY A 60 8.24 -5.01 -0.39
CA GLY A 60 9.54 -5.63 -0.21
C GLY A 60 9.91 -6.49 -1.41
N GLU A 61 11.13 -6.36 -1.87
CA GLU A 61 11.73 -7.30 -2.81
C GLU A 61 12.54 -8.32 -2.00
N LEU A 62 12.16 -9.59 -2.11
CA LEU A 62 12.99 -10.66 -1.61
C LEU A 62 13.97 -11.06 -2.70
N ASP A 63 15.26 -11.18 -2.35
CA ASP A 63 16.31 -11.67 -3.24
C ASP A 63 16.18 -13.19 -3.42
N VAL A 64 15.15 -13.56 -4.16
CA VAL A 64 14.82 -14.95 -4.46
C VAL A 64 14.75 -15.10 -5.98
N ASP A 65 15.39 -16.11 -6.54
CA ASP A 65 15.32 -16.35 -7.98
C ASP A 65 13.84 -16.58 -8.42
N PRO A 66 13.22 -15.61 -9.12
CA PRO A 66 11.82 -15.73 -9.54
C PRO A 66 11.59 -16.85 -10.55
N HIS A 67 12.64 -17.33 -11.21
CA HIS A 67 12.56 -18.46 -12.13
C HIS A 67 12.43 -19.80 -11.41
N SER A 68 12.78 -19.88 -10.13
CA SER A 68 12.54 -21.05 -9.30
C SER A 68 11.04 -21.27 -8.99
N TYR A 69 10.21 -20.21 -9.15
CA TYR A 69 8.78 -20.24 -8.91
C TYR A 69 7.99 -20.33 -10.21
N ARG A 70 8.20 -21.41 -10.94
CA ARG A 70 7.44 -21.72 -12.14
C ARG A 70 6.47 -22.86 -11.88
N THR A 71 5.33 -22.79 -12.51
CA THR A 71 4.40 -23.91 -12.55
C THR A 71 5.07 -25.12 -13.20
N ALA A 72 4.49 -26.31 -13.03
CA ALA A 72 4.94 -27.53 -13.71
C ALA A 72 4.97 -27.38 -15.25
N LYS A 73 4.26 -26.39 -15.80
CA LYS A 73 4.28 -26.06 -17.23
C LYS A 73 5.36 -25.06 -17.62
N GLY A 74 6.19 -24.62 -16.68
CA GLY A 74 7.25 -23.63 -16.90
C GLY A 74 6.77 -22.19 -17.05
N THR A 75 5.51 -21.90 -16.75
CA THR A 75 4.96 -20.53 -16.72
C THR A 75 5.16 -19.92 -15.34
N GLU A 76 5.26 -18.60 -15.28
CA GLU A 76 5.33 -17.88 -14.01
C GLU A 76 4.03 -18.06 -13.22
N TYR A 77 4.13 -18.01 -11.89
CA TYR A 77 2.95 -17.98 -11.03
C TYR A 77 2.19 -16.68 -11.23
N PRO A 78 0.84 -16.72 -11.20
CA PRO A 78 0.05 -15.50 -11.14
C PRO A 78 0.27 -14.77 -9.81
N VAL A 79 -0.31 -13.57 -9.68
CA VAL A 79 -0.46 -12.94 -8.37
C VAL A 79 -1.30 -13.86 -7.48
N ILE A 80 -0.80 -14.15 -6.30
CA ILE A 80 -1.49 -14.96 -5.30
C ILE A 80 -1.96 -14.03 -4.18
N HIS A 81 -3.25 -14.08 -3.88
CA HIS A 81 -3.86 -13.39 -2.75
C HIS A 81 -4.32 -14.42 -1.73
N VAL A 82 -4.06 -14.12 -0.47
CA VAL A 82 -4.48 -14.93 0.67
C VAL A 82 -5.16 -14.02 1.68
N ASP A 83 -6.37 -14.38 2.09
CA ASP A 83 -7.09 -13.76 3.20
C ASP A 83 -7.48 -14.88 4.17
N THR A 84 -7.17 -14.71 5.45
CA THR A 84 -7.37 -15.76 6.46
C THR A 84 -7.47 -15.19 7.86
N GLU A 85 -8.09 -15.95 8.77
CA GLU A 85 -8.10 -15.68 10.22
C GLU A 85 -7.13 -16.60 10.98
N ALA A 86 -6.34 -17.39 10.28
CA ALA A 86 -5.35 -18.27 10.93
C ALA A 86 -4.29 -17.43 11.66
N THR A 87 -3.82 -17.92 12.80
CA THR A 87 -2.73 -17.27 13.52
C THR A 87 -1.47 -17.21 12.67
N LEU A 88 -0.91 -16.03 12.50
CA LEU A 88 0.38 -15.81 11.86
C LEU A 88 1.45 -15.65 12.94
N MET A 89 2.41 -16.53 12.93
CA MET A 89 3.56 -16.47 13.83
C MET A 89 4.76 -15.87 13.11
N SER A 90 5.53 -15.04 13.81
CA SER A 90 6.80 -14.54 13.30
C SER A 90 7.81 -15.69 13.16
N ASP A 91 8.43 -15.80 11.99
CA ASP A 91 9.53 -16.73 11.75
C ASP A 91 10.81 -16.32 12.49
N LYS A 92 10.99 -15.00 12.75
CA LYS A 92 12.20 -14.49 13.42
C LYS A 92 12.25 -14.81 14.91
N ASN A 93 11.12 -14.70 15.60
CA ASN A 93 11.12 -14.75 17.08
C ASN A 93 9.96 -15.52 17.69
N GLY A 94 9.07 -16.09 16.87
CA GLY A 94 7.99 -16.97 17.29
C GLY A 94 6.86 -16.30 18.07
N HIS A 95 6.73 -14.97 18.07
CA HIS A 95 5.55 -14.32 18.61
C HIS A 95 4.42 -14.28 17.59
N ALA A 96 3.18 -14.16 18.04
CA ALA A 96 2.04 -13.98 17.15
C ALA A 96 2.04 -12.57 16.56
N ILE A 97 2.06 -12.47 15.22
CA ILE A 97 1.90 -11.22 14.48
C ILE A 97 0.40 -10.89 14.35
N HIS A 98 -0.39 -11.88 13.96
CA HIS A 98 -1.86 -11.81 13.88
C HIS A 98 -2.48 -12.97 14.63
N GLU A 99 -3.44 -12.66 15.49
CA GLU A 99 -4.17 -13.67 16.26
C GLU A 99 -5.64 -13.25 16.41
N ASN A 100 -6.56 -14.14 16.02
CA ASN A 100 -8.01 -13.92 16.10
C ASN A 100 -8.51 -12.70 15.33
N GLU A 101 -7.85 -12.36 14.25
CA GLU A 101 -8.24 -11.27 13.34
C GLU A 101 -8.02 -11.68 11.89
N MET A 102 -8.78 -11.05 10.99
CA MET A 102 -8.57 -11.22 9.54
C MET A 102 -7.29 -10.50 9.12
N TRP A 103 -6.42 -11.22 8.45
CA TRP A 103 -5.26 -10.66 7.78
C TRP A 103 -5.13 -11.21 6.37
N GLY A 104 -4.42 -10.50 5.54
CA GLY A 104 -4.20 -10.90 4.17
C GLY A 104 -2.81 -10.53 3.68
N PHE A 105 -2.43 -11.20 2.61
CA PHE A 105 -1.20 -10.85 1.93
C PHE A 105 -1.29 -11.26 0.47
N TYR A 106 -0.54 -10.59 -0.38
CA TYR A 106 -0.41 -10.96 -1.77
C TYR A 106 1.05 -10.94 -2.20
N TYR A 107 1.37 -11.75 -3.17
CA TYR A 107 2.70 -11.78 -3.75
C TYR A 107 2.65 -12.26 -5.21
N LYS A 108 3.69 -11.91 -5.95
CA LYS A 108 3.96 -12.36 -7.33
C LYS A 108 5.46 -12.44 -7.57
N PRO A 109 5.93 -13.27 -8.51
CA PRO A 109 7.28 -13.16 -9.03
C PRO A 109 7.49 -11.80 -9.69
N ASP A 110 8.65 -11.18 -9.49
CA ASP A 110 9.09 -9.99 -10.19
C ASP A 110 10.40 -10.28 -10.93
N VAL A 111 10.27 -10.73 -12.16
CA VAL A 111 11.42 -11.10 -13.01
C VAL A 111 12.26 -9.91 -13.43
N TYR A 112 11.70 -8.70 -13.44
CA TYR A 112 12.45 -7.49 -13.78
C TYR A 112 13.44 -7.09 -12.70
N ARG A 113 13.09 -7.41 -11.44
CA ARG A 113 13.91 -7.10 -10.27
C ARG A 113 14.53 -8.33 -9.62
N ASN A 114 14.37 -9.46 -10.26
CA ASN A 114 14.93 -10.74 -9.82
C ASN A 114 14.51 -11.12 -8.40
N GLY A 115 13.20 -11.01 -8.12
CA GLY A 115 12.68 -11.23 -6.78
C GLY A 115 11.19 -11.57 -6.73
N ILE A 116 10.64 -11.43 -5.55
CA ILE A 116 9.20 -11.52 -5.27
C ILE A 116 8.74 -10.17 -4.75
N GLN A 117 7.64 -9.67 -5.29
CA GLN A 117 6.98 -8.44 -4.88
C GLN A 117 5.65 -8.77 -4.23
N GLY A 118 5.30 -8.05 -3.18
CA GLY A 118 4.00 -8.21 -2.55
C GLY A 118 3.73 -7.21 -1.46
N GLY A 119 2.59 -7.36 -0.81
CA GLY A 119 2.14 -6.53 0.29
C GLY A 119 1.22 -7.28 1.23
N SER A 120 0.89 -6.68 2.37
CA SER A 120 0.06 -7.31 3.40
C SER A 120 -0.95 -6.35 4.02
N SER A 121 -2.02 -6.89 4.60
CA SER A 121 -3.04 -6.18 5.39
C SER A 121 -3.23 -6.87 6.76
N PRO A 122 -3.77 -6.18 7.79
CA PRO A 122 -4.15 -4.77 7.81
C PRO A 122 -2.96 -3.83 7.67
N TYR A 123 -3.24 -2.59 7.26
CA TYR A 123 -2.23 -1.55 7.14
C TYR A 123 -2.02 -0.86 8.47
N ASP A 124 -0.77 -0.54 8.79
CA ASP A 124 -0.46 0.25 9.97
C ASP A 124 -0.71 1.74 9.68
N VAL A 125 -1.46 2.40 10.54
CA VAL A 125 -1.61 3.86 10.50
C VAL A 125 -0.42 4.47 11.23
N VAL A 126 0.53 5.01 10.47
CA VAL A 126 1.81 5.50 11.02
C VAL A 126 1.75 6.99 11.33
N LYS A 127 1.03 7.75 10.51
CA LYS A 127 0.90 9.19 10.61
C LYS A 127 -0.51 9.65 10.27
N SER A 128 -0.86 10.82 10.79
CA SER A 128 -2.04 11.53 10.29
C SER A 128 -1.80 11.95 8.83
N ASN A 129 -2.86 12.03 8.04
CA ASN A 129 -2.76 12.52 6.65
C ASN A 129 -2.20 13.94 6.55
N GLU A 130 -2.32 14.73 7.61
CA GLU A 130 -1.82 16.11 7.67
C GLU A 130 -0.31 16.17 7.87
N ASP A 131 0.25 15.15 8.51
CA ASP A 131 1.69 15.06 8.84
C ASP A 131 2.51 14.41 7.72
N VAL A 132 1.87 13.91 6.66
CA VAL A 132 2.56 13.31 5.52
C VAL A 132 3.18 14.40 4.66
N SER A 133 4.50 14.40 4.55
CA SER A 133 5.24 15.24 3.62
C SER A 133 5.39 14.52 2.28
N LEU A 134 4.89 15.16 1.22
CA LEU A 134 5.03 14.64 -0.14
C LEU A 134 6.20 15.39 -0.81
N ASP A 135 7.33 14.71 -0.91
CA ASP A 135 8.46 15.22 -1.68
C ASP A 135 8.38 14.70 -3.11
N PRO A 136 8.19 15.57 -4.11
CA PRO A 136 8.09 15.17 -5.51
C PRO A 136 9.42 14.63 -6.08
N TYR A 137 10.53 14.85 -5.39
CA TYR A 137 11.87 14.48 -5.85
C TYR A 137 12.58 13.51 -4.91
N GLY A 138 12.00 13.23 -3.74
CA GLY A 138 12.63 12.43 -2.70
C GLY A 138 12.30 10.95 -2.81
N HIS A 139 13.30 10.15 -3.14
CA HIS A 139 13.25 8.69 -2.99
C HIS A 139 13.81 8.22 -1.64
N ASN A 140 14.36 9.14 -0.86
CA ASN A 140 15.18 8.83 0.31
C ASN A 140 14.47 9.14 1.64
N SER A 141 13.18 9.44 1.62
CA SER A 141 12.43 9.54 2.86
C SER A 141 12.32 8.15 3.51
N ASN A 142 12.64 8.06 4.79
CA ASN A 142 12.43 6.82 5.56
C ASN A 142 10.96 6.38 5.58
N GLU A 143 10.04 7.26 5.19
CA GLU A 143 8.61 6.97 5.06
C GLU A 143 8.31 6.03 3.89
N PHE A 144 9.22 5.94 2.91
CA PHE A 144 9.09 5.08 1.73
C PHE A 144 9.99 3.82 1.80
N GLN A 145 10.65 3.60 2.92
CA GLN A 145 11.41 2.38 3.13
C GLN A 145 10.55 1.34 3.84
N PRO A 146 10.63 0.06 3.46
CA PRO A 146 9.97 -1.02 4.20
C PRO A 146 10.43 -1.02 5.66
N ARG A 147 9.48 -1.18 6.56
CA ARG A 147 9.75 -1.26 7.99
C ARG A 147 10.05 -2.69 8.40
N GLU A 148 10.85 -2.86 9.43
CA GLU A 148 11.18 -4.19 9.97
C GLU A 148 9.92 -4.99 10.34
N SER A 149 8.88 -4.32 10.86
CA SER A 149 7.60 -4.96 11.18
C SER A 149 6.87 -5.46 9.92
N PHE A 150 6.98 -4.73 8.80
CA PHE A 150 6.44 -5.18 7.53
C PHE A 150 7.24 -6.36 6.97
N GLU A 151 8.56 -6.29 7.00
CA GLU A 151 9.42 -7.37 6.54
C GLU A 151 9.15 -8.66 7.29
N ASP A 152 9.08 -8.61 8.64
CA ASP A 152 8.76 -9.78 9.46
C ASP A 152 7.39 -10.37 9.12
N LYS A 153 6.38 -9.51 9.01
CA LYS A 153 5.03 -9.90 8.63
C LYS A 153 4.98 -10.53 7.24
N PHE A 154 5.63 -9.90 6.25
CA PHE A 154 5.60 -10.37 4.88
C PHE A 154 6.33 -11.70 4.70
N THR A 155 7.53 -11.82 5.25
CA THR A 155 8.32 -13.07 5.17
C THR A 155 7.64 -14.21 5.90
N SER A 156 7.10 -13.95 7.09
CA SER A 156 6.35 -14.95 7.86
C SER A 156 5.06 -15.40 7.15
N ALA A 157 4.34 -14.47 6.52
CA ALA A 157 3.15 -14.80 5.73
C ALA A 157 3.52 -15.64 4.48
N LEU A 158 4.63 -15.31 3.83
CA LEU A 158 5.13 -16.06 2.70
C LEU A 158 5.50 -17.50 3.10
N ALA A 159 6.24 -17.67 4.19
CA ALA A 159 6.60 -18.97 4.73
C ALA A 159 5.39 -19.78 5.19
N PHE A 160 4.38 -19.12 5.79
CA PHE A 160 3.12 -19.74 6.16
C PHE A 160 2.39 -20.34 4.94
N CYS A 161 2.35 -19.61 3.83
CA CYS A 161 1.65 -20.04 2.61
C CYS A 161 2.48 -21.00 1.76
N GLN A 162 3.79 -20.86 1.79
CA GLN A 162 4.72 -21.58 0.91
C GLN A 162 5.88 -22.16 1.72
N LYS A 163 5.79 -23.42 2.06
CA LYS A 163 6.79 -24.12 2.90
C LYS A 163 8.23 -24.07 2.37
N GLN A 164 8.41 -23.82 1.07
CA GLN A 164 9.73 -23.69 0.45
C GLN A 164 10.47 -22.40 0.85
N PHE A 165 9.78 -21.46 1.48
CA PHE A 165 10.36 -20.20 1.97
C PHE A 165 10.67 -20.21 3.47
N VAL A 166 10.46 -21.32 4.14
CA VAL A 166 10.90 -21.50 5.52
C VAL A 166 12.42 -21.58 5.50
N GLY A 167 13.08 -20.53 6.00
CA GLY A 167 14.52 -20.38 6.02
C GLY A 167 15.12 -20.63 7.39
#